data_c9fe771f7c47fda40ad7e009cf337ea6
#
_entry.id   c9fe771f7c47fda40ad7e009cf337ea6
#
_cell.length_a   1.000
_cell.length_b   1.000
_cell.length_c   1.000
_cell.angle_alpha   90.00
_cell.angle_beta   90.00
_cell.angle_gamma   90.00
#
_symmetry.space_group_name_H-M   'P 1'
#
loop_
_entity.id
_entity.type
_entity.pdbx_description
1 polymer ?
#
loop_
_entity_poly.entity_id
_entity_poly.type
_entity_poly.pdbx_seq_one_letter_code
_entity_poly.pdbx_strand_id
1 'polypeptide(L)'
;EIMWFIALPCWRELKIWFARRAELPRSYGRRYLLLGLGLLALLAIPLPSSISAPGVAHSAREWTAYAPVSARVGQIRPSSSVEQNAELVRLEAPELKGRAEAIQADINAYHSRLAGVFEQRMGLQEQAAPGQALAQELARARSVSAEQQRLLLLAPFAGQWLDVPAEVQPETWVNSRQPLGTLIDPYNWVVIAYVSESEIGRLTIGSPGCFYPEEHWHRLCGNVQNIALSPTTQLGRAQ
;
A
#
# COMPACT_ATOMS: atom_id res chain seq x y z
N GLU A 1 -21.77 -37.41 15.69
CA GLU A 1 -22.82 -37.86 16.66
C GLU A 1 -24.21 -37.30 16.33
N ILE A 2 -24.32 -36.13 15.69
CA ILE A 2 -25.60 -35.49 15.30
C ILE A 2 -26.34 -36.31 14.22
N MET A 3 -25.63 -36.98 13.31
CA MET A 3 -26.25 -37.82 12.27
C MET A 3 -27.03 -39.00 12.84
N TRP A 4 -26.60 -39.57 13.97
CA TRP A 4 -27.27 -40.69 14.58
C TRP A 4 -28.62 -40.33 15.25
N PHE A 5 -28.68 -39.12 15.82
CA PHE A 5 -29.86 -38.60 16.50
C PHE A 5 -31.00 -38.21 15.54
N ILE A 6 -30.68 -37.83 14.31
CA ILE A 6 -31.65 -37.46 13.27
C ILE A 6 -31.99 -38.67 12.39
N ALA A 7 -31.02 -39.52 12.07
CA ALA A 7 -31.21 -40.66 11.19
C ALA A 7 -32.10 -41.76 11.79
N LEU A 8 -32.00 -42.01 13.08
CA LEU A 8 -32.79 -43.03 13.78
C LEU A 8 -34.30 -42.73 13.82
N PRO A 9 -34.76 -41.53 14.24
CA PRO A 9 -36.19 -41.22 14.21
C PRO A 9 -36.75 -41.17 12.77
N CYS A 10 -35.99 -40.60 11.81
CA CYS A 10 -36.40 -40.60 10.40
C CYS A 10 -36.56 -42.04 9.84
N TRP A 11 -35.63 -42.94 10.16
CA TRP A 11 -35.70 -44.33 9.75
C TRP A 11 -36.92 -45.07 10.35
N ARG A 12 -37.28 -44.81 11.63
CA ARG A 12 -38.46 -45.36 12.29
C ARG A 12 -39.75 -44.87 11.64
N GLU A 13 -39.85 -43.56 11.39
CA GLU A 13 -41.01 -42.98 10.71
C GLU A 13 -41.15 -43.54 9.28
N LEU A 14 -40.05 -43.65 8.54
CA LEU A 14 -40.05 -44.22 7.19
C LEU A 14 -40.57 -45.67 7.20
N LYS A 15 -40.18 -46.48 8.19
CA LYS A 15 -40.60 -47.86 8.33
C LYS A 15 -42.11 -47.98 8.62
N ILE A 16 -42.65 -47.09 9.44
CA ILE A 16 -44.09 -47.02 9.74
C ILE A 16 -44.88 -46.59 8.50
N TRP A 17 -44.38 -45.64 7.75
CA TRP A 17 -44.97 -45.18 6.49
C TRP A 17 -44.95 -46.27 5.41
N PHE A 18 -43.87 -47.03 5.31
CA PHE A 18 -43.81 -48.17 4.39
C PHE A 18 -44.76 -49.28 4.76
N ALA A 19 -44.97 -49.52 6.05
CA ALA A 19 -45.91 -50.56 6.52
C ALA A 19 -47.38 -50.19 6.25
N ARG A 20 -47.73 -48.89 6.26
CA ARG A 20 -49.08 -48.37 5.97
C ARG A 20 -49.38 -48.09 4.49
N ARG A 21 -48.43 -48.43 3.61
CA ARG A 21 -48.54 -48.16 2.17
C ARG A 21 -49.72 -48.83 1.45
N ALA A 22 -50.27 -49.88 2.04
CA ALA A 22 -51.37 -50.63 1.45
C ALA A 22 -52.75 -49.96 1.58
N GLU A 23 -52.91 -48.97 2.49
CA GLU A 23 -54.19 -48.30 2.76
C GLU A 23 -54.36 -46.94 2.07
N LEU A 24 -53.34 -46.45 1.38
CA LEU A 24 -53.39 -45.14 0.72
C LEU A 24 -53.86 -45.29 -0.74
N PRO A 25 -54.86 -44.48 -1.20
CA PRO A 25 -55.25 -44.46 -2.59
C PRO A 25 -54.10 -44.06 -3.50
N ARG A 26 -53.89 -44.74 -4.61
CA ARG A 26 -52.78 -44.64 -5.56
C ARG A 26 -52.47 -43.22 -6.02
N SER A 27 -53.44 -42.31 -5.97
CA SER A 27 -53.25 -40.88 -6.36
C SER A 27 -52.44 -40.07 -5.36
N TYR A 28 -52.49 -40.37 -4.07
CA TYR A 28 -51.75 -39.68 -3.02
C TYR A 28 -50.29 -40.15 -2.95
N GLY A 29 -50.03 -41.44 -3.16
CA GLY A 29 -48.68 -41.98 -3.15
C GLY A 29 -47.76 -41.33 -4.18
N ARG A 30 -48.25 -40.99 -5.36
CA ARG A 30 -47.50 -40.28 -6.40
C ARG A 30 -47.16 -38.83 -6.00
N ARG A 31 -48.08 -38.12 -5.34
CA ARG A 31 -47.85 -36.75 -4.88
C ARG A 31 -46.82 -36.68 -3.76
N TYR A 32 -46.87 -37.61 -2.83
CA TYR A 32 -45.88 -37.67 -1.74
C TYR A 32 -44.50 -38.12 -2.23
N LEU A 33 -44.44 -39.01 -3.22
CA LEU A 33 -43.17 -39.39 -3.86
C LEU A 33 -42.55 -38.23 -4.62
N LEU A 34 -43.33 -37.42 -5.33
CA LEU A 34 -42.87 -36.21 -6.01
C LEU A 34 -42.45 -35.15 -5.02
N LEU A 35 -43.15 -34.95 -3.91
CA LEU A 35 -42.76 -34.05 -2.82
C LEU A 35 -41.47 -34.50 -2.15
N GLY A 36 -41.31 -35.78 -1.86
CA GLY A 36 -40.07 -36.34 -1.31
C GLY A 36 -38.87 -36.19 -2.25
N LEU A 37 -39.09 -36.44 -3.55
CA LEU A 37 -38.06 -36.26 -4.57
C LEU A 37 -37.69 -34.76 -4.73
N GLY A 38 -38.69 -33.87 -4.67
CA GLY A 38 -38.45 -32.41 -4.70
C GLY A 38 -37.69 -31.92 -3.49
N LEU A 39 -38.02 -32.43 -2.30
CA LEU A 39 -37.29 -32.10 -1.07
C LEU A 39 -35.84 -32.65 -1.11
N LEU A 40 -35.65 -33.84 -1.63
CA LEU A 40 -34.34 -34.46 -1.80
C LEU A 40 -33.48 -33.64 -2.82
N ALA A 41 -34.12 -33.23 -3.93
CA ALA A 41 -33.49 -32.38 -4.92
C ALA A 41 -33.11 -31.00 -4.34
N LEU A 42 -33.95 -30.42 -3.48
CA LEU A 42 -33.67 -29.15 -2.80
C LEU A 42 -32.50 -29.28 -1.83
N LEU A 43 -32.39 -30.41 -1.11
CA LEU A 43 -31.27 -30.70 -0.21
C LEU A 43 -29.97 -31.00 -0.96
N ALA A 44 -30.05 -31.43 -2.22
CA ALA A 44 -28.88 -31.71 -3.07
C ALA A 44 -28.29 -30.45 -3.72
N ILE A 45 -28.97 -29.29 -3.63
CA ILE A 45 -28.43 -28.03 -4.15
C ILE A 45 -27.26 -27.60 -3.25
N PRO A 46 -26.03 -27.55 -3.78
CA PRO A 46 -24.88 -27.08 -3.00
C PRO A 46 -25.11 -25.62 -2.66
N LEU A 47 -25.28 -25.28 -1.38
CA LEU A 47 -25.36 -23.92 -0.91
C LEU A 47 -24.01 -23.24 -1.14
N PRO A 48 -23.99 -22.07 -1.75
CA PRO A 48 -22.75 -21.33 -1.92
C PRO A 48 -22.19 -21.00 -0.53
N SER A 49 -21.03 -21.54 -0.22
CA SER A 49 -20.35 -21.26 1.03
C SER A 49 -19.45 -20.04 0.84
N SER A 50 -19.72 -18.97 1.56
CA SER A 50 -18.88 -17.79 1.61
C SER A 50 -17.91 -17.89 2.79
N ILE A 51 -16.69 -17.39 2.58
CA ILE A 51 -15.68 -17.22 3.63
C ILE A 51 -15.76 -15.77 4.07
N SER A 52 -15.87 -15.55 5.39
CA SER A 52 -15.84 -14.22 5.98
C SER A 52 -14.54 -14.07 6.77
N ALA A 53 -13.78 -13.05 6.47
CA ALA A 53 -12.49 -12.80 7.09
C ALA A 53 -12.34 -11.30 7.42
N PRO A 54 -11.74 -10.96 8.57
CA PRO A 54 -11.39 -9.57 8.85
C PRO A 54 -10.32 -9.10 7.86
N GLY A 55 -10.46 -7.88 7.39
CA GLY A 55 -9.52 -7.28 6.44
C GLY A 55 -9.40 -5.79 6.61
N VAL A 56 -8.29 -5.24 6.13
CA VAL A 56 -8.01 -3.81 6.12
C VAL A 56 -7.79 -3.38 4.67
N ALA A 57 -8.43 -2.28 4.29
CA ALA A 57 -8.25 -1.69 2.97
C ALA A 57 -7.13 -0.63 3.02
N HIS A 58 -6.20 -0.73 2.10
CA HIS A 58 -5.13 0.24 1.89
C HIS A 58 -5.15 0.73 0.45
N SER A 59 -4.64 1.93 0.22
CA SER A 59 -4.38 2.36 -1.15
C SER A 59 -3.35 1.43 -1.81
N ALA A 60 -3.56 1.07 -3.06
CA ALA A 60 -2.61 0.27 -3.83
C ALA A 60 -1.27 0.98 -4.05
N ARG A 61 -1.28 2.32 -4.00
CA ARG A 61 -0.10 3.17 -4.14
C ARG A 61 -0.12 4.21 -3.02
N GLU A 62 0.80 4.03 -2.09
CA GLU A 62 1.02 4.93 -0.97
C GLU A 62 2.48 5.34 -0.95
N TRP A 63 2.72 6.62 -0.73
CA TRP A 63 4.05 7.18 -0.61
C TRP A 63 4.09 8.21 0.50
N THR A 64 4.85 7.94 1.55
CA THR A 64 5.06 8.89 2.64
C THR A 64 6.29 9.73 2.35
N ALA A 65 6.11 11.03 2.35
CA ALA A 65 7.19 12.00 2.19
C ALA A 65 7.95 12.17 3.49
N TYR A 66 9.25 12.00 3.44
CA TYR A 66 10.15 12.22 4.58
C TYR A 66 11.13 13.35 4.31
N ALA A 67 11.48 14.11 5.35
CA ALA A 67 12.54 15.08 5.25
C ALA A 67 13.89 14.37 5.01
N PRO A 68 14.63 14.66 3.92
CA PRO A 68 15.90 14.00 3.60
C PRO A 68 17.02 14.39 4.57
N VAL A 69 16.99 15.60 5.05
CA VAL A 69 17.93 16.18 6.03
C VAL A 69 17.17 17.07 7.01
N SER A 70 17.82 17.44 8.10
CA SER A 70 17.26 18.46 8.99
C SER A 70 17.19 19.78 8.25
N ALA A 71 16.00 20.36 8.14
CA ALA A 71 15.75 21.55 7.34
C ALA A 71 14.57 22.35 7.89
N ARG A 72 14.45 23.61 7.46
CA ARG A 72 13.29 24.44 7.74
C ARG A 72 12.25 24.23 6.65
N VAL A 73 10.98 24.17 7.01
CA VAL A 73 9.88 24.12 6.05
C VAL A 73 9.67 25.49 5.45
N GLY A 74 9.96 25.65 4.16
CA GLY A 74 9.67 26.89 3.45
C GLY A 74 8.21 26.98 3.05
N GLN A 75 7.73 25.96 2.33
CA GLN A 75 6.33 25.85 1.92
C GLN A 75 5.88 24.41 2.05
N ILE A 76 4.63 24.22 2.45
CA ILE A 76 3.96 22.93 2.50
C ILE A 76 2.56 23.06 1.91
N ARG A 77 2.20 22.13 1.05
CA ARG A 77 0.85 22.07 0.48
C ARG A 77 -0.10 21.50 1.52
N PRO A 78 -1.27 22.12 1.74
CA PRO A 78 -2.31 21.54 2.58
C PRO A 78 -2.88 20.26 1.93
N SER A 79 -3.59 19.46 2.71
CA SER A 79 -4.26 18.24 2.22
C SER A 79 -5.17 18.56 1.04
N SER A 80 -4.87 18.01 -0.12
CA SER A 80 -5.55 18.30 -1.38
C SER A 80 -5.26 17.23 -2.44
N SER A 81 -6.06 17.22 -3.50
CA SER A 81 -5.74 16.47 -4.71
C SER A 81 -4.55 17.11 -5.43
N VAL A 82 -3.62 16.30 -5.90
CA VAL A 82 -2.40 16.74 -6.58
C VAL A 82 -2.13 15.94 -7.84
N GLU A 83 -1.55 16.60 -8.82
CA GLU A 83 -1.07 15.95 -10.04
C GLU A 83 0.35 15.40 -9.85
N GLN A 84 0.76 14.52 -10.74
CA GLN A 84 2.13 14.03 -10.77
C GLN A 84 3.12 15.20 -10.98
N ASN A 85 4.26 15.15 -10.28
CA ASN A 85 5.28 16.20 -10.26
C ASN A 85 4.83 17.54 -9.64
N ALA A 86 3.65 17.62 -9.03
CA ALA A 86 3.27 18.79 -8.25
C ALA A 86 4.17 18.95 -7.03
N GLU A 87 4.50 20.19 -6.69
CA GLU A 87 5.27 20.52 -5.48
C GLU A 87 4.41 20.26 -4.24
N LEU A 88 4.90 19.41 -3.34
CA LEU A 88 4.25 19.07 -2.07
C LEU A 88 4.86 19.84 -0.91
N VAL A 89 6.18 19.78 -0.80
CA VAL A 89 6.93 20.42 0.27
C VAL A 89 8.22 21.00 -0.29
N ARG A 90 8.49 22.24 0.08
CA ARG A 90 9.78 22.91 -0.16
C ARG A 90 10.50 23.08 1.16
N LEU A 91 11.64 22.46 1.28
CA LEU A 91 12.51 22.55 2.44
C LEU A 91 13.65 23.53 2.18
N GLU A 92 14.09 24.21 3.21
CA GLU A 92 15.23 25.11 3.19
C GLU A 92 16.29 24.61 4.16
N ALA A 93 17.49 24.33 3.66
CA ALA A 93 18.63 23.91 4.47
C ALA A 93 19.75 24.96 4.33
N PRO A 94 19.82 25.95 5.22
CA PRO A 94 20.83 27.03 5.16
C PRO A 94 22.24 26.48 5.17
N GLU A 95 22.49 25.39 5.88
CA GLU A 95 23.81 24.75 5.92
C GLU A 95 24.25 24.21 4.55
N LEU A 96 23.34 23.61 3.80
CA LEU A 96 23.63 23.13 2.44
C LEU A 96 23.88 24.30 1.49
N LYS A 97 23.16 25.39 1.66
CA LYS A 97 23.38 26.62 0.89
C LYS A 97 24.76 27.19 1.15
N GLY A 98 25.14 27.36 2.43
CA GLY A 98 26.47 27.84 2.80
C GLY A 98 27.59 26.91 2.30
N ARG A 99 27.39 25.59 2.35
CA ARG A 99 28.34 24.61 1.80
C ARG A 99 28.49 24.75 0.29
N ALA A 100 27.39 24.93 -0.44
CA ALA A 100 27.41 25.13 -1.89
C ALA A 100 28.16 26.42 -2.28
N GLU A 101 27.92 27.51 -1.55
CA GLU A 101 28.60 28.80 -1.75
C GLU A 101 30.11 28.69 -1.50
N ALA A 102 30.53 28.00 -0.43
CA ALA A 102 31.93 27.73 -0.13
C ALA A 102 32.62 26.92 -1.24
N ILE A 103 32.02 25.82 -1.69
CA ILE A 103 32.56 25.02 -2.78
C ILE A 103 32.67 25.84 -4.09
N GLN A 104 31.65 26.65 -4.38
CA GLN A 104 31.70 27.52 -5.56
C GLN A 104 32.85 28.56 -5.48
N ALA A 105 33.11 29.10 -4.29
CA ALA A 105 34.28 30.03 -4.08
C ALA A 105 35.60 29.28 -4.31
N ASP A 106 35.74 28.06 -3.83
CA ASP A 106 36.92 27.22 -4.06
C ASP A 106 37.12 26.91 -5.55
N ILE A 107 36.07 26.54 -6.26
CA ILE A 107 36.10 26.33 -7.71
C ILE A 107 36.62 27.59 -8.43
N ASN A 108 36.09 28.76 -8.10
CA ASN A 108 36.50 30.02 -8.69
C ASN A 108 37.99 30.32 -8.40
N ALA A 109 38.45 30.04 -7.18
CA ALA A 109 39.87 30.21 -6.81
C ALA A 109 40.78 29.27 -7.61
N TYR A 110 40.40 28.00 -7.82
CA TYR A 110 41.16 27.08 -8.66
C TYR A 110 41.18 27.49 -10.13
N HIS A 111 40.07 27.99 -10.66
CA HIS A 111 40.02 28.54 -12.02
C HIS A 111 40.97 29.72 -12.18
N SER A 112 41.00 30.66 -11.20
CA SER A 112 41.92 31.81 -11.25
C SER A 112 43.37 31.38 -11.16
N ARG A 113 43.70 30.37 -10.33
CA ARG A 113 45.07 29.81 -10.27
C ARG A 113 45.50 29.17 -11.58
N LEU A 114 44.61 28.37 -12.18
CA LEU A 114 44.89 27.76 -13.48
C LEU A 114 45.14 28.82 -14.58
N ALA A 115 44.34 29.89 -14.62
CA ALA A 115 44.54 30.97 -15.57
C ALA A 115 45.93 31.67 -15.37
N GLY A 116 46.34 31.93 -14.12
CA GLY A 116 47.66 32.50 -13.82
C GLY A 116 48.82 31.57 -14.21
N VAL A 117 48.68 30.25 -14.08
CA VAL A 117 49.68 29.26 -14.50
C VAL A 117 49.86 29.28 -16.02
N PHE A 118 48.81 29.47 -16.79
CA PHE A 118 48.88 29.59 -18.25
C PHE A 118 49.63 30.88 -18.69
N GLU A 119 49.43 31.98 -17.99
CA GLU A 119 50.13 33.25 -18.29
C GLU A 119 51.63 33.18 -18.01
N GLN A 120 52.04 32.43 -16.97
CA GLN A 120 53.45 32.34 -16.56
C GLN A 120 54.25 31.26 -17.30
N ARG A 121 53.69 30.57 -18.31
CA ARG A 121 54.31 29.46 -19.08
C ARG A 121 54.95 28.37 -18.21
N MET A 122 54.37 28.05 -17.08
CA MET A 122 54.81 26.98 -16.20
C MET A 122 54.66 25.59 -16.84
N GLY A 123 55.53 24.65 -16.49
CA GLY A 123 55.59 23.32 -17.12
C GLY A 123 54.33 22.50 -16.89
N LEU A 124 54.08 21.54 -17.80
CA LEU A 124 52.91 20.64 -17.76
C LEU A 124 52.74 19.87 -16.44
N GLN A 125 53.84 19.62 -15.71
CA GLN A 125 53.81 18.93 -14.41
C GLN A 125 53.19 19.80 -13.30
N GLU A 126 53.35 21.11 -13.33
CA GLU A 126 52.77 22.03 -12.35
C GLU A 126 51.26 22.27 -12.53
N GLN A 127 50.72 21.91 -13.72
CA GLN A 127 49.30 22.04 -14.01
C GLN A 127 48.47 20.82 -13.53
N ALA A 128 49.09 19.68 -13.26
CA ALA A 128 48.41 18.44 -12.90
C ALA A 128 47.74 18.54 -11.52
N ALA A 129 48.39 19.10 -10.52
CA ALA A 129 47.88 19.20 -9.16
C ALA A 129 46.65 20.12 -9.03
N PRO A 130 46.64 21.37 -9.56
CA PRO A 130 45.43 22.19 -9.50
C PRO A 130 44.28 21.68 -10.37
N GLY A 131 44.58 20.96 -11.45
CA GLY A 131 43.55 20.29 -12.27
C GLY A 131 42.83 19.17 -11.53
N GLN A 132 43.54 18.33 -10.80
CA GLN A 132 42.96 17.30 -9.95
C GLN A 132 42.14 17.88 -8.80
N ALA A 133 42.63 18.93 -8.14
CA ALA A 133 41.90 19.62 -7.10
C ALA A 133 40.57 20.21 -7.61
N LEU A 134 40.59 20.86 -8.78
CA LEU A 134 39.37 21.37 -9.42
C LEU A 134 38.38 20.26 -9.74
N ALA A 135 38.84 19.12 -10.28
CA ALA A 135 37.98 17.99 -10.57
C ALA A 135 37.32 17.44 -9.30
N GLN A 136 38.01 17.42 -8.17
CA GLN A 136 37.48 17.00 -6.87
C GLN A 136 36.41 17.97 -6.38
N GLU A 137 36.65 19.29 -6.46
CA GLU A 137 35.64 20.29 -6.05
C GLU A 137 34.39 20.27 -6.95
N LEU A 138 34.56 20.06 -8.24
CA LEU A 138 33.42 19.86 -9.15
C LEU A 138 32.59 18.61 -8.79
N ALA A 139 33.23 17.54 -8.36
CA ALA A 139 32.51 16.34 -7.89
C ALA A 139 31.74 16.62 -6.59
N ARG A 140 32.34 17.36 -5.65
CA ARG A 140 31.65 17.82 -4.42
C ARG A 140 30.47 18.74 -4.73
N ALA A 141 30.64 19.69 -5.65
CA ALA A 141 29.56 20.57 -6.08
C ALA A 141 28.35 19.78 -6.64
N ARG A 142 28.61 18.75 -7.43
CA ARG A 142 27.54 17.87 -7.95
C ARG A 142 26.82 17.15 -6.83
N SER A 143 27.54 16.64 -5.81
CA SER A 143 26.88 15.95 -4.68
C SER A 143 25.99 16.90 -3.88
N VAL A 144 26.47 18.11 -3.58
CA VAL A 144 25.70 19.12 -2.84
C VAL A 144 24.49 19.59 -3.66
N SER A 145 24.65 19.80 -4.97
CA SER A 145 23.51 20.16 -5.83
C SER A 145 22.44 19.06 -5.88
N ALA A 146 22.84 17.79 -5.90
CA ALA A 146 21.90 16.67 -5.81
C ALA A 146 21.18 16.62 -4.45
N GLU A 147 21.86 16.94 -3.35
CA GLU A 147 21.22 17.07 -2.03
C GLU A 147 20.24 18.24 -2.00
N GLN A 148 20.58 19.39 -2.59
CA GLN A 148 19.68 20.54 -2.69
C GLN A 148 18.42 20.22 -3.51
N GLN A 149 18.55 19.47 -4.60
CA GLN A 149 17.38 19.04 -5.40
C GLN A 149 16.40 18.17 -4.59
N ARG A 150 16.90 17.38 -3.64
CA ARG A 150 16.06 16.56 -2.75
C ARG A 150 15.27 17.37 -1.73
N LEU A 151 15.59 18.65 -1.53
CA LEU A 151 14.82 19.54 -0.65
C LEU A 151 13.47 19.94 -1.26
N LEU A 152 13.30 19.77 -2.55
CA LEU A 152 12.04 19.95 -3.23
C LEU A 152 11.35 18.58 -3.40
N LEU A 153 10.34 18.33 -2.58
CA LEU A 153 9.58 17.08 -2.63
C LEU A 153 8.43 17.24 -3.62
N LEU A 154 8.49 16.46 -4.68
CA LEU A 154 7.48 16.41 -5.73
C LEU A 154 6.62 15.14 -5.60
N ALA A 155 5.37 15.22 -6.04
CA ALA A 155 4.45 14.10 -6.08
C ALA A 155 4.93 13.05 -7.10
N PRO A 156 5.24 11.80 -6.71
CA PRO A 156 5.69 10.76 -7.64
C PRO A 156 4.57 10.26 -8.57
N PHE A 157 3.32 10.46 -8.19
CA PHE A 157 2.12 10.14 -8.97
C PHE A 157 0.99 11.11 -8.63
N ALA A 158 -0.04 11.16 -9.47
CA ALA A 158 -1.26 11.91 -9.18
C ALA A 158 -2.08 11.19 -8.11
N GLY A 159 -2.54 11.93 -7.09
CA GLY A 159 -3.26 11.32 -5.97
C GLY A 159 -3.78 12.37 -4.99
N GLN A 160 -4.05 11.92 -3.77
CA GLN A 160 -4.52 12.76 -2.67
C GLN A 160 -3.42 12.87 -1.61
N TRP A 161 -3.01 14.11 -1.33
CA TRP A 161 -2.05 14.46 -0.30
C TRP A 161 -2.78 14.61 1.04
N LEU A 162 -2.42 13.80 2.03
CA LEU A 162 -3.10 13.65 3.31
C LEU A 162 -2.09 13.58 4.47
N ASP A 163 -2.62 13.50 5.68
CA ASP A 163 -1.87 13.25 6.93
C ASP A 163 -0.70 14.20 7.13
N VAL A 164 -0.87 15.46 6.73
CA VAL A 164 0.12 16.51 7.03
C VAL A 164 0.07 16.78 8.53
N PRO A 165 1.17 16.50 9.28
CA PRO A 165 1.16 16.73 10.72
C PRO A 165 0.96 18.23 11.03
N ALA A 166 0.12 18.53 12.03
CA ALA A 166 -0.15 19.92 12.41
C ALA A 166 1.10 20.70 12.87
N GLU A 167 2.15 19.98 13.27
CA GLU A 167 3.43 20.54 13.70
C GLU A 167 4.29 20.98 12.51
N VAL A 168 4.03 20.45 11.32
CA VAL A 168 4.77 20.75 10.10
C VAL A 168 4.14 21.96 9.42
N GLN A 169 4.57 23.15 9.84
CA GLN A 169 4.11 24.43 9.31
C GLN A 169 5.27 25.18 8.64
N PRO A 170 5.01 26.16 7.77
CA PRO A 170 6.04 27.04 7.27
C PRO A 170 6.86 27.64 8.43
N GLU A 171 8.15 27.80 8.23
CA GLU A 171 9.15 28.30 9.19
C GLU A 171 9.51 27.33 10.33
N THR A 172 8.85 26.17 10.48
CA THR A 172 9.24 25.17 11.49
C THR A 172 10.44 24.34 11.02
N TRP A 173 11.24 23.87 11.97
CA TRP A 173 12.33 22.94 11.72
C TRP A 173 11.82 21.50 11.77
N VAL A 174 12.21 20.71 10.80
CA VAL A 174 11.94 19.27 10.73
C VAL A 174 13.26 18.50 10.78
N ASN A 175 13.24 17.37 11.45
CA ASN A 175 14.39 16.50 11.56
C ASN A 175 14.48 15.55 10.35
N SER A 176 15.68 15.04 10.08
CA SER A 176 15.87 13.97 9.10
C SER A 176 14.95 12.78 9.40
N ARG A 177 14.32 12.24 8.35
CA ARG A 177 13.35 11.14 8.40
C ARG A 177 12.03 11.46 9.12
N GLN A 178 11.74 12.71 9.43
CA GLN A 178 10.43 13.11 9.95
C GLN A 178 9.40 13.01 8.81
N PRO A 179 8.23 12.36 9.04
CA PRO A 179 7.16 12.32 8.04
C PRO A 179 6.55 13.72 7.87
N LEU A 180 6.30 14.08 6.63
CA LEU A 180 5.75 15.39 6.25
C LEU A 180 4.33 15.29 5.72
N GLY A 181 3.89 14.09 5.36
CA GLY A 181 2.57 13.77 4.85
C GLY A 181 2.62 12.50 4.00
N THR A 182 1.45 12.05 3.58
CA THR A 182 1.28 10.81 2.80
C THR A 182 0.48 11.10 1.52
N LEU A 183 0.99 10.61 0.41
CA LEU A 183 0.31 10.65 -0.89
C LEU A 183 -0.30 9.28 -1.16
N ILE A 184 -1.60 9.23 -1.41
CA ILE A 184 -2.33 8.00 -1.72
C ILE A 184 -3.00 8.08 -3.09
N ASP A 185 -3.19 6.94 -3.74
CA ASP A 185 -4.06 6.82 -4.91
C ASP A 185 -5.49 6.52 -4.44
N PRO A 186 -6.44 7.46 -4.58
CA PRO A 186 -7.79 7.29 -4.07
C PRO A 186 -8.66 6.33 -4.91
N TYR A 187 -8.18 5.90 -6.07
CA TYR A 187 -8.97 5.10 -7.02
C TYR A 187 -8.63 3.61 -6.97
N ASN A 188 -7.43 3.26 -6.56
CA ASN A 188 -6.94 1.90 -6.54
C ASN A 188 -6.74 1.42 -5.09
N TRP A 189 -7.55 0.45 -4.68
CA TRP A 189 -7.52 -0.10 -3.33
C TRP A 189 -7.12 -1.57 -3.33
N VAL A 190 -6.36 -1.96 -2.34
CA VAL A 190 -6.00 -3.35 -2.04
C VAL A 190 -6.52 -3.68 -0.66
N VAL A 191 -7.22 -4.80 -0.54
CA VAL A 191 -7.71 -5.31 0.74
C VAL A 191 -6.83 -6.46 1.17
N ILE A 192 -6.25 -6.36 2.34
CA ILE A 192 -5.51 -7.44 2.99
C ILE A 192 -6.45 -8.08 3.99
N ALA A 193 -6.85 -9.33 3.73
CA ALA A 193 -7.73 -10.10 4.58
C ALA A 193 -6.99 -11.26 5.24
N TYR A 194 -7.30 -11.54 6.49
CA TYR A 194 -6.70 -12.63 7.27
C TYR A 194 -7.67 -13.80 7.37
N VAL A 195 -7.36 -14.85 6.65
CA VAL A 195 -8.21 -16.05 6.57
C VAL A 195 -7.64 -17.17 7.46
N SER A 196 -8.52 -17.94 8.10
CA SER A 196 -8.08 -19.07 8.91
C SER A 196 -7.45 -20.17 8.04
N GLU A 197 -6.47 -20.89 8.60
CA GLU A 197 -5.77 -21.98 7.89
C GLU A 197 -6.75 -23.07 7.39
N SER A 198 -7.80 -23.33 8.13
CA SER A 198 -8.82 -24.32 7.75
C SER A 198 -9.64 -23.94 6.51
N GLU A 199 -9.71 -22.65 6.18
CA GLU A 199 -10.51 -22.14 5.07
C GLU A 199 -9.67 -21.77 3.85
N ILE A 200 -8.34 -21.62 4.04
CA ILE A 200 -7.44 -21.16 2.97
C ILE A 200 -7.44 -22.12 1.76
N GLY A 201 -7.62 -23.44 2.01
CA GLY A 201 -7.71 -24.44 0.95
C GLY A 201 -8.92 -24.31 0.01
N ARG A 202 -9.90 -23.47 0.39
CA ARG A 202 -11.11 -23.18 -0.41
C ARG A 202 -10.96 -21.90 -1.24
N LEU A 203 -9.90 -21.13 -1.01
CA LEU A 203 -9.61 -19.91 -1.75
C LEU A 203 -8.69 -20.25 -2.93
N THR A 204 -9.01 -19.66 -4.08
CA THR A 204 -8.16 -19.72 -5.26
C THR A 204 -7.86 -18.30 -5.76
N ILE A 205 -6.70 -18.12 -6.37
CA ILE A 205 -6.38 -16.87 -7.05
C ILE A 205 -7.41 -16.61 -8.14
N GLY A 206 -7.93 -15.39 -8.22
CA GLY A 206 -9.02 -15.01 -9.11
C GLY A 206 -10.43 -15.17 -8.53
N SER A 207 -10.60 -15.76 -7.35
CA SER A 207 -11.91 -15.85 -6.68
C SER A 207 -12.44 -14.43 -6.39
N PRO A 208 -13.76 -14.19 -6.63
CA PRO A 208 -14.37 -12.91 -6.31
C PRO A 208 -14.50 -12.73 -4.80
N GLY A 209 -14.23 -11.54 -4.32
CA GLY A 209 -14.42 -11.14 -2.94
C GLY A 209 -14.97 -9.73 -2.83
N CYS A 210 -15.74 -9.46 -1.78
CA CYS A 210 -16.23 -8.12 -1.49
C CYS A 210 -15.85 -7.72 -0.07
N PHE A 211 -15.33 -6.52 0.07
CA PHE A 211 -15.02 -5.90 1.35
C PHE A 211 -16.15 -4.93 1.73
N TYR A 212 -16.56 -4.99 2.99
CA TYR A 212 -17.61 -4.16 3.56
C TYR A 212 -16.98 -3.28 4.63
N PRO A 213 -16.71 -1.99 4.36
CA PRO A 213 -16.23 -1.05 5.38
C PRO A 213 -17.28 -0.85 6.48
N GLU A 214 -16.85 -0.72 7.74
CA GLU A 214 -17.77 -0.54 8.88
C GLU A 214 -18.55 0.79 8.82
N GLU A 215 -17.91 1.84 8.27
CA GLU A 215 -18.49 3.19 8.25
C GLU A 215 -19.21 3.57 6.94
N HIS A 216 -19.08 2.77 5.89
CA HIS A 216 -19.59 3.12 4.55
C HIS A 216 -20.46 2.02 3.97
N TRP A 217 -21.59 2.41 3.38
CA TRP A 217 -22.55 1.50 2.72
C TRP A 217 -22.05 0.95 1.37
N HIS A 218 -20.93 1.44 0.86
CA HIS A 218 -20.39 1.01 -0.43
C HIS A 218 -19.43 -0.16 -0.27
N ARG A 219 -19.83 -1.30 -0.81
CA ARG A 219 -18.96 -2.49 -0.89
C ARG A 219 -17.88 -2.30 -1.95
N LEU A 220 -16.67 -2.69 -1.63
CA LEU A 220 -15.56 -2.77 -2.58
C LEU A 220 -15.43 -4.22 -3.01
N CYS A 221 -15.71 -4.51 -4.28
CA CYS A 221 -15.59 -5.87 -4.81
C CYS A 221 -14.39 -5.95 -5.76
N GLY A 222 -13.68 -7.07 -5.69
CA GLY A 222 -12.51 -7.35 -6.50
C GLY A 222 -12.24 -8.84 -6.54
N ASN A 223 -11.07 -9.22 -7.03
CA ASN A 223 -10.64 -10.61 -7.11
C ASN A 223 -9.38 -10.83 -6.28
N VAL A 224 -9.24 -12.03 -5.74
CA VAL A 224 -8.04 -12.43 -5.00
C VAL A 224 -6.84 -12.42 -5.95
N GLN A 225 -5.88 -11.55 -5.68
CA GLN A 225 -4.66 -11.42 -6.49
C GLN A 225 -3.54 -12.33 -6.01
N ASN A 226 -3.40 -12.47 -4.70
CA ASN A 226 -2.33 -13.23 -4.09
C ASN A 226 -2.78 -13.88 -2.78
N ILE A 227 -2.24 -15.06 -2.48
CA ILE A 227 -2.45 -15.78 -1.22
C ILE A 227 -1.06 -16.00 -0.61
N ALA A 228 -0.75 -15.28 0.47
CA ALA A 228 0.51 -15.42 1.19
C ALA A 228 0.32 -16.39 2.37
N LEU A 229 1.12 -17.44 2.41
CA LEU A 229 1.15 -18.43 3.49
C LEU A 229 2.12 -17.98 4.60
N SER A 230 1.88 -16.80 5.18
CA SER A 230 2.67 -16.36 6.34
C SER A 230 1.80 -16.44 7.58
N PRO A 231 2.15 -17.30 8.55
CA PRO A 231 1.41 -17.36 9.81
C PRO A 231 1.61 -16.04 10.57
N THR A 232 0.53 -15.27 10.67
CA THR A 232 0.54 -14.03 11.45
C THR A 232 -0.09 -14.32 12.81
N THR A 233 0.70 -14.30 13.85
CA THR A 233 0.25 -14.55 15.24
C THR A 233 -0.39 -13.32 15.90
N GLN A 234 -0.24 -12.14 15.30
CA GLN A 234 -0.79 -10.88 15.81
C GLN A 234 -1.57 -10.17 14.71
N LEU A 235 -2.88 -10.12 14.88
CA LEU A 235 -3.72 -9.14 14.19
C LEU A 235 -3.35 -7.78 14.78
N GLY A 236 -2.66 -6.95 14.01
CA GLY A 236 -2.40 -5.56 14.40
C GLY A 236 -3.75 -4.92 14.74
N ARG A 237 -3.94 -4.52 16.01
CA ARG A 237 -5.05 -3.68 16.39
C ARG A 237 -4.91 -2.40 15.57
N ALA A 238 -5.84 -2.14 14.69
CA ALA A 238 -6.04 -0.81 14.12
C ALA A 238 -6.31 0.13 15.30
N GLN A 239 -5.39 1.07 15.52
CA GLN A 239 -5.59 2.21 16.43
C GLN A 239 -6.24 3.34 15.66
#